data_c5efe694aad663b3115d6213da9d03c6
#
_entry.id   c5efe694aad663b3115d6213da9d03c6
#
_cell.length_a   1.000
_cell.length_b   1.000
_cell.length_c   1.000
_cell.angle_alpha   90.00
_cell.angle_beta   90.00
_cell.angle_gamma   90.00
#
_symmetry.space_group_name_H-M   'P 1'
#
loop_
_entity.id
_entity.type
_entity.pdbx_description
1 polymer ?
#
loop_
_entity_poly.entity_id
_entity_poly.type
_entity_poly.pdbx_seq_one_letter_code
_entity_poly.pdbx_strand_id
1 'polypeptide(L)'
;MASILTNVAQAAHSAAATVLSAAQIEAGELISQKPVKEEDPERSITLDLSGKNIILGVPGAFTPPCSSQVPQYIADYDKFKAKGVNNIYVVAVNDAFVVKAWKEKLAPQGTGVRFIADDKGEFTSGVGLLFDASGLLGAPRSKRYVIVAQDGKVDFLAVEEQPANITVTAANLVLAQL
;
A
#
# COMPACT_ATOMS: atom_id res chain seq x y z
N MET A 1 -26.96 -12.08 26.87
CA MET A 1 -25.83 -12.41 25.95
C MET A 1 -25.98 -11.75 24.56
N ALA A 2 -27.15 -11.50 24.05
CA ALA A 2 -27.36 -10.84 22.73
C ALA A 2 -26.86 -9.36 22.65
N SER A 3 -26.93 -8.63 23.75
CA SER A 3 -26.56 -7.19 23.80
C SER A 3 -25.05 -6.91 23.62
N ILE A 4 -24.18 -7.81 24.06
CA ILE A 4 -22.72 -7.63 23.96
C ILE A 4 -22.23 -7.89 22.54
N LEU A 5 -22.78 -8.90 21.87
CA LEU A 5 -22.44 -9.21 20.48
C LEU A 5 -22.87 -8.12 19.51
N THR A 6 -24.03 -7.50 19.77
CA THR A 6 -24.54 -6.37 18.95
C THR A 6 -23.64 -5.15 19.09
N ASN A 7 -23.15 -4.85 20.30
CA ASN A 7 -22.27 -3.71 20.54
C ASN A 7 -20.88 -3.87 19.91
N VAL A 8 -20.33 -5.09 19.91
CA VAL A 8 -19.03 -5.36 19.28
C VAL A 8 -19.12 -5.27 17.76
N ALA A 9 -20.20 -5.81 17.16
CA ALA A 9 -20.43 -5.70 15.72
C ALA A 9 -20.67 -4.24 15.28
N GLN A 10 -21.36 -3.46 16.09
CA GLN A 10 -21.63 -2.04 15.82
C GLN A 10 -20.38 -1.15 15.99
N ALA A 11 -19.54 -1.46 16.96
CA ALA A 11 -18.24 -0.80 17.15
C ALA A 11 -17.26 -1.13 15.99
N ALA A 12 -17.24 -2.37 15.52
CA ALA A 12 -16.44 -2.76 14.36
C ALA A 12 -16.95 -2.10 13.06
N HIS A 13 -18.27 -1.98 12.87
CA HIS A 13 -18.85 -1.27 11.72
C HIS A 13 -18.58 0.24 11.74
N SER A 14 -18.65 0.88 12.91
CA SER A 14 -18.37 2.31 13.02
C SER A 14 -16.87 2.61 12.85
N ALA A 15 -16.00 1.75 13.32
CA ALA A 15 -14.54 1.87 13.08
C ALA A 15 -14.19 1.71 11.60
N ALA A 16 -14.78 0.73 10.90
CA ALA A 16 -14.61 0.54 9.46
C ALA A 16 -15.14 1.74 8.66
N ALA A 17 -16.29 2.30 9.02
CA ALA A 17 -16.84 3.48 8.37
C ALA A 17 -15.97 4.74 8.58
N THR A 18 -15.38 4.90 9.75
CA THR A 18 -14.46 6.01 10.05
C THR A 18 -13.15 5.88 9.24
N VAL A 19 -12.63 4.67 9.12
CA VAL A 19 -11.42 4.36 8.35
C VAL A 19 -11.61 4.64 6.85
N LEU A 20 -12.81 4.38 6.31
CA LEU A 20 -13.14 4.61 4.90
C LEU A 20 -13.47 6.07 4.57
N SER A 21 -13.70 6.92 5.58
CA SER A 21 -14.16 8.31 5.40
C SER A 21 -13.04 9.34 5.27
N ALA A 22 -11.78 8.96 5.40
CA ALA A 22 -10.66 9.90 5.25
C ALA A 22 -10.60 10.45 3.82
N ALA A 23 -10.33 11.76 3.69
CA ALA A 23 -10.12 12.39 2.39
C ALA A 23 -8.88 11.79 1.72
N GLN A 24 -8.95 11.59 0.41
CA GLN A 24 -7.81 11.14 -0.38
C GLN A 24 -6.72 12.21 -0.38
N ILE A 25 -5.48 11.80 -0.12
CA ILE A 25 -4.31 12.67 -0.17
C ILE A 25 -4.11 13.23 -1.58
N GLU A 26 -3.64 14.47 -1.67
CA GLU A 26 -3.40 15.17 -2.92
C GLU A 26 -1.93 15.59 -3.06
N ALA A 27 -1.54 15.97 -4.29
CA ALA A 27 -0.21 16.53 -4.54
C ALA A 27 0.02 17.79 -3.70
N GLY A 28 1.19 17.89 -3.09
CA GLY A 28 1.56 18.97 -2.19
C GLY A 28 1.31 18.68 -0.70
N GLU A 29 0.56 17.64 -0.35
CA GLU A 29 0.30 17.27 1.04
C GLU A 29 1.39 16.37 1.63
N LEU A 30 1.51 16.38 2.94
CA LEU A 30 2.45 15.51 3.68
C LEU A 30 1.80 14.16 3.97
N ILE A 31 2.54 13.10 3.72
CA ILE A 31 2.13 11.73 4.04
C ILE A 31 2.15 11.55 5.56
N SER A 32 0.99 11.21 6.12
CA SER A 32 0.85 10.92 7.54
C SER A 32 1.63 9.65 7.90
N GLN A 33 2.57 9.78 8.83
CA GLN A 33 3.36 8.65 9.33
C GLN A 33 2.51 7.79 10.27
N LYS A 34 2.15 6.62 9.81
CA LYS A 34 1.44 5.60 10.58
C LYS A 34 2.29 4.36 10.73
N PRO A 35 2.16 3.63 11.85
CA PRO A 35 2.91 2.41 12.06
C PRO A 35 2.49 1.34 11.03
N VAL A 36 3.48 0.69 10.46
CA VAL A 36 3.35 -0.45 9.55
C VAL A 36 4.34 -1.53 9.98
N LYS A 37 4.32 -2.69 9.33
CA LYS A 37 5.29 -3.76 9.57
C LYS A 37 6.01 -4.12 8.27
N GLU A 38 7.22 -4.55 8.42
CA GLU A 38 7.99 -5.17 7.35
C GLU A 38 8.27 -6.61 7.77
N GLU A 39 9.11 -7.34 7.49
CA GLU A 39 9.38 -8.77 7.71
C GLU A 39 9.07 -9.32 9.12
N ASP A 40 9.19 -8.49 10.16
CA ASP A 40 8.95 -8.85 11.55
C ASP A 40 7.51 -8.48 11.99
N PRO A 41 6.65 -9.46 12.30
CA PRO A 41 5.26 -9.22 12.68
C PRO A 41 5.11 -8.55 14.07
N GLU A 42 6.13 -8.61 14.92
CA GLU A 42 6.08 -8.01 16.26
C GLU A 42 6.61 -6.57 16.27
N ARG A 43 7.36 -6.17 15.24
CA ARG A 43 8.00 -4.86 15.15
C ARG A 43 7.25 -3.91 14.23
N SER A 44 6.70 -2.85 14.81
CA SER A 44 6.19 -1.72 14.05
C SER A 44 7.32 -0.76 13.66
N ILE A 45 7.24 -0.26 12.43
CA ILE A 45 8.13 0.77 11.89
C ILE A 45 7.30 1.89 11.27
N THR A 46 7.91 3.03 10.98
CA THR A 46 7.41 4.04 10.05
C THR A 46 8.23 3.99 8.76
N LEU A 47 7.64 4.39 7.65
CA LEU A 47 8.37 4.45 6.37
C LEU A 47 9.42 5.56 6.44
N ASP A 48 10.65 5.27 5.98
CA ASP A 48 11.64 6.32 5.74
C ASP A 48 11.30 7.01 4.41
N LEU A 49 10.78 8.22 4.51
CA LEU A 49 10.37 9.05 3.37
C LEU A 49 11.38 10.14 3.03
N SER A 50 12.60 10.07 3.56
CA SER A 50 13.67 10.98 3.17
C SER A 50 14.04 10.82 1.69
N GLY A 51 14.26 11.93 0.99
CA GLY A 51 14.50 11.96 -0.45
C GLY A 51 13.29 11.52 -1.27
N LYS A 52 13.55 11.04 -2.50
CA LYS A 52 12.49 10.60 -3.42
C LYS A 52 12.09 9.14 -3.15
N ASN A 53 10.81 8.91 -2.94
CA ASN A 53 10.27 7.59 -2.62
C ASN A 53 9.05 7.26 -3.49
N ILE A 54 8.85 5.98 -3.78
CA ILE A 54 7.66 5.46 -4.43
C ILE A 54 6.89 4.59 -3.45
N ILE A 55 5.60 4.82 -3.32
CA ILE A 55 4.69 4.00 -2.53
C ILE A 55 3.64 3.43 -3.47
N LEU A 56 3.70 2.13 -3.70
CA LEU A 56 2.75 1.36 -4.49
C LEU A 56 1.77 0.68 -3.56
N GLY A 57 0.53 1.18 -3.48
CA GLY A 57 -0.56 0.52 -2.77
C GLY A 57 -1.22 -0.53 -3.65
N VAL A 58 -1.45 -1.71 -3.09
CA VAL A 58 -2.06 -2.83 -3.80
C VAL A 58 -3.22 -3.45 -3.00
N PRO A 59 -4.31 -3.89 -3.64
CA PRO A 59 -5.48 -4.48 -2.98
C PRO A 59 -5.20 -5.72 -2.13
N GLY A 60 -4.19 -6.52 -2.49
CA GLY A 60 -3.86 -7.68 -1.67
C GLY A 60 -2.74 -8.53 -2.22
N ALA A 61 -1.90 -9.03 -1.32
CA ALA A 61 -0.89 -10.03 -1.63
C ALA A 61 -1.54 -11.28 -2.27
N PHE A 62 -0.83 -11.93 -3.18
CA PHE A 62 -1.25 -13.11 -3.93
C PHE A 62 -2.43 -12.93 -4.89
N THR A 63 -3.12 -11.78 -4.92
CA THR A 63 -4.16 -11.57 -5.95
C THR A 63 -3.53 -11.47 -7.34
N PRO A 64 -4.21 -11.97 -8.41
CA PRO A 64 -3.61 -12.01 -9.74
C PRO A 64 -3.14 -10.65 -10.27
N PRO A 65 -3.92 -9.54 -10.21
CA PRO A 65 -3.44 -8.24 -10.67
C PRO A 65 -2.21 -7.74 -9.90
N CYS A 66 -2.20 -7.90 -8.56
CA CYS A 66 -1.06 -7.44 -7.76
C CYS A 66 0.20 -8.27 -8.05
N SER A 67 0.02 -9.60 -8.22
CA SER A 67 1.13 -10.50 -8.54
C SER A 67 1.67 -10.35 -9.98
N SER A 68 0.94 -9.68 -10.87
CA SER A 68 1.43 -9.31 -12.21
C SER A 68 2.09 -7.92 -12.24
N GLN A 69 1.65 -6.99 -11.38
CA GLN A 69 2.17 -5.61 -11.33
C GLN A 69 3.53 -5.52 -10.63
N VAL A 70 3.64 -6.08 -9.42
CA VAL A 70 4.82 -5.90 -8.56
C VAL A 70 6.12 -6.40 -9.21
N PRO A 71 6.15 -7.53 -9.96
CA PRO A 71 7.36 -7.96 -10.67
C PRO A 71 7.94 -6.94 -11.63
N GLN A 72 7.13 -6.05 -12.21
CA GLN A 72 7.62 -4.99 -13.10
C GLN A 72 8.42 -3.93 -12.33
N TYR A 73 8.00 -3.58 -11.11
CA TYR A 73 8.75 -2.68 -10.21
C TYR A 73 10.04 -3.33 -9.72
N ILE A 74 10.04 -4.65 -9.49
CA ILE A 74 11.24 -5.40 -9.12
C ILE A 74 12.23 -5.43 -10.29
N ALA A 75 11.76 -5.72 -11.50
CA ALA A 75 12.60 -5.79 -12.71
C ALA A 75 13.20 -4.42 -13.09
N ASP A 76 12.45 -3.35 -12.86
CA ASP A 76 12.88 -1.98 -13.18
C ASP A 76 13.53 -1.26 -12.00
N TYR A 77 13.83 -1.95 -10.89
CA TYR A 77 14.39 -1.35 -9.67
C TYR A 77 15.58 -0.44 -9.93
N ASP A 78 16.57 -0.90 -10.70
CA ASP A 78 17.78 -0.13 -11.01
C ASP A 78 17.46 1.12 -11.86
N LYS A 79 16.46 1.06 -12.72
CA LYS A 79 16.00 2.22 -13.49
C LYS A 79 15.40 3.29 -12.56
N PHE A 80 14.61 2.88 -11.58
CA PHE A 80 14.09 3.77 -10.55
C PHE A 80 15.23 4.39 -9.71
N LYS A 81 16.22 3.58 -9.32
CA LYS A 81 17.40 4.06 -8.60
C LYS A 81 18.17 5.10 -9.42
N ALA A 82 18.35 4.89 -10.72
CA ALA A 82 19.01 5.83 -11.63
C ALA A 82 18.26 7.18 -11.76
N LYS A 83 16.94 7.19 -11.47
CA LYS A 83 16.10 8.40 -11.39
C LYS A 83 16.12 9.07 -10.00
N GLY A 84 16.98 8.61 -9.10
CA GLY A 84 17.16 9.17 -7.76
C GLY A 84 16.13 8.67 -6.74
N VAL A 85 15.42 7.59 -7.01
CA VAL A 85 14.47 6.98 -6.05
C VAL A 85 15.25 6.32 -4.92
N ASN A 86 14.98 6.71 -3.67
CA ASN A 86 15.59 6.14 -2.47
C ASN A 86 14.97 4.79 -2.11
N ASN A 87 13.65 4.74 -2.00
CA ASN A 87 12.93 3.51 -1.68
C ASN A 87 11.72 3.30 -2.59
N ILE A 88 11.40 2.04 -2.84
CA ILE A 88 10.13 1.61 -3.42
C ILE A 88 9.44 0.72 -2.39
N TYR A 89 8.29 1.17 -1.92
CA TYR A 89 7.46 0.45 -0.96
C TYR A 89 6.25 -0.16 -1.67
N VAL A 90 6.02 -1.45 -1.51
CA VAL A 90 4.78 -2.12 -1.88
C VAL A 90 3.97 -2.29 -0.60
N VAL A 91 2.85 -1.58 -0.50
CA VAL A 91 2.00 -1.56 0.70
C VAL A 91 0.72 -2.35 0.44
N ALA A 92 0.44 -3.32 1.30
CA ALA A 92 -0.79 -4.10 1.27
C ALA A 92 -1.45 -4.16 2.65
N VAL A 93 -2.79 -4.06 2.69
CA VAL A 93 -3.57 -4.31 3.91
C VAL A 93 -3.70 -5.82 4.09
N ASN A 94 -2.59 -6.42 4.47
CA ASN A 94 -2.40 -7.82 4.82
C ASN A 94 -1.45 -7.88 6.03
N ASP A 95 -1.43 -9.02 6.73
CA ASP A 95 -0.47 -9.24 7.80
C ASP A 95 0.97 -9.47 7.29
N ALA A 96 1.94 -9.34 8.19
CA ALA A 96 3.36 -9.43 7.86
C ALA A 96 3.79 -10.81 7.35
N PHE A 97 3.16 -11.89 7.82
CA PHE A 97 3.48 -13.25 7.35
C PHE A 97 3.09 -13.44 5.89
N VAL A 98 1.88 -13.00 5.53
CA VAL A 98 1.38 -13.05 4.14
C VAL A 98 2.23 -12.18 3.22
N VAL A 99 2.55 -10.96 3.63
CA VAL A 99 3.36 -10.03 2.83
C VAL A 99 4.77 -10.56 2.62
N LYS A 100 5.39 -11.13 3.67
CA LYS A 100 6.71 -11.75 3.59
C LYS A 100 6.72 -12.95 2.63
N ALA A 101 5.79 -13.88 2.79
CA ALA A 101 5.68 -15.04 1.91
C ALA A 101 5.46 -14.64 0.44
N TRP A 102 4.69 -13.57 0.22
CA TRP A 102 4.46 -13.04 -1.11
C TRP A 102 5.73 -12.43 -1.72
N LYS A 103 6.51 -11.66 -0.93
CA LYS A 103 7.83 -11.16 -1.33
C LYS A 103 8.76 -12.30 -1.76
N GLU A 104 8.89 -13.33 -0.93
CA GLU A 104 9.72 -14.51 -1.21
C GLU A 104 9.31 -15.21 -2.51
N LYS A 105 8.00 -15.30 -2.78
CA LYS A 105 7.49 -15.86 -4.03
C LYS A 105 7.81 -15.00 -5.25
N LEU A 106 7.66 -13.67 -5.15
CA LEU A 106 7.87 -12.76 -6.29
C LEU A 106 9.35 -12.46 -6.56
N ALA A 107 10.17 -12.52 -5.52
CA ALA A 107 11.59 -12.20 -5.59
C ALA A 107 12.45 -13.25 -4.85
N PRO A 108 12.49 -14.51 -5.31
CA PRO A 108 13.22 -15.59 -4.64
C PRO A 108 14.73 -15.36 -4.58
N GLN A 109 15.27 -14.48 -5.42
CA GLN A 109 16.67 -14.07 -5.41
C GLN A 109 16.91 -12.80 -4.56
N GLY A 110 15.87 -12.30 -3.90
CA GLY A 110 15.89 -11.03 -3.19
C GLY A 110 15.59 -9.82 -4.09
N THR A 111 15.31 -8.70 -3.46
CA THR A 111 15.00 -7.42 -4.14
C THR A 111 15.25 -6.25 -3.21
N GLY A 112 15.59 -5.08 -3.78
CA GLY A 112 15.62 -3.81 -3.07
C GLY A 112 14.23 -3.18 -2.86
N VAL A 113 13.19 -3.70 -3.49
CA VAL A 113 11.79 -3.29 -3.25
C VAL A 113 11.36 -3.77 -1.87
N ARG A 114 10.82 -2.87 -1.07
CA ARG A 114 10.39 -3.13 0.31
C ARG A 114 8.90 -3.48 0.35
N PHE A 115 8.57 -4.58 1.00
CA PHE A 115 7.22 -5.09 1.10
C PHE A 115 6.65 -4.80 2.50
N ILE A 116 5.58 -4.03 2.54
CA ILE A 116 5.04 -3.42 3.76
C ILE A 116 3.64 -3.97 4.06
N ALA A 117 3.49 -4.48 5.26
CA ALA A 117 2.23 -4.92 5.82
C ALA A 117 1.58 -3.77 6.60
N ASP A 118 0.52 -3.22 6.07
CA ASP A 118 -0.39 -2.29 6.76
C ASP A 118 -1.55 -3.11 7.36
N ASP A 119 -1.24 -3.98 8.31
CA ASP A 119 -2.13 -5.02 8.84
C ASP A 119 -3.43 -4.48 9.46
N LYS A 120 -3.41 -3.22 9.92
CA LYS A 120 -4.57 -2.50 10.46
C LYS A 120 -5.20 -1.54 9.48
N GLY A 121 -4.59 -1.32 8.31
CA GLY A 121 -5.05 -0.34 7.33
C GLY A 121 -4.86 1.12 7.77
N GLU A 122 -4.07 1.36 8.82
CA GLU A 122 -3.91 2.71 9.40
C GLU A 122 -3.13 3.64 8.46
N PHE A 123 -2.10 3.14 7.79
CA PHE A 123 -1.35 3.92 6.80
C PHE A 123 -2.22 4.23 5.58
N THR A 124 -2.84 3.20 5.01
CA THR A 124 -3.69 3.34 3.82
C THR A 124 -4.92 4.22 4.08
N SER A 125 -5.50 4.13 5.30
CA SER A 125 -6.55 5.05 5.74
C SER A 125 -6.03 6.47 5.90
N GLY A 126 -4.83 6.64 6.47
CA GLY A 126 -4.22 7.94 6.70
C GLY A 126 -3.94 8.73 5.42
N VAL A 127 -3.82 8.06 4.29
CA VAL A 127 -3.73 8.68 2.95
C VAL A 127 -5.07 8.67 2.19
N GLY A 128 -6.17 8.23 2.82
CA GLY A 128 -7.51 8.22 2.24
C GLY A 128 -7.70 7.26 1.06
N LEU A 129 -6.91 6.17 1.00
CA LEU A 129 -6.89 5.25 -0.13
C LEU A 129 -7.36 3.83 0.21
N LEU A 130 -8.14 3.67 1.30
CA LEU A 130 -8.90 2.45 1.57
C LEU A 130 -10.18 2.40 0.71
N PHE A 131 -10.62 1.18 0.42
CA PHE A 131 -11.95 0.92 -0.14
C PHE A 131 -12.56 -0.35 0.47
N ASP A 132 -13.87 -0.46 0.40
CA ASP A 132 -14.56 -1.66 0.87
C ASP A 132 -14.40 -2.79 -0.15
N ALA A 133 -13.58 -3.76 0.18
CA ALA A 133 -13.39 -4.99 -0.57
C ALA A 133 -13.99 -6.21 0.13
N SER A 134 -14.86 -6.01 1.11
CA SER A 134 -15.39 -7.08 1.98
C SER A 134 -16.09 -8.18 1.20
N GLY A 135 -16.78 -7.83 0.10
CA GLY A 135 -17.48 -8.80 -0.75
C GLY A 135 -16.56 -9.78 -1.48
N LEU A 136 -15.32 -9.41 -1.78
CA LEU A 136 -14.36 -10.24 -2.52
C LEU A 136 -13.19 -10.72 -1.64
N LEU A 137 -12.69 -9.84 -0.78
CA LEU A 137 -11.46 -10.07 -0.01
C LEU A 137 -11.70 -10.12 1.52
N GLY A 138 -12.97 -10.09 1.93
CA GLY A 138 -13.40 -10.29 3.31
C GLY A 138 -13.20 -9.10 4.26
N ALA A 139 -12.57 -8.01 3.80
CA ALA A 139 -12.27 -6.83 4.61
C ALA A 139 -11.98 -5.61 3.71
N PRO A 140 -11.96 -4.37 4.28
CA PRO A 140 -11.43 -3.22 3.60
C PRO A 140 -9.98 -3.45 3.15
N ARG A 141 -9.62 -2.92 1.97
CA ARG A 141 -8.31 -3.07 1.35
C ARG A 141 -7.82 -1.74 0.79
N SER A 142 -6.55 -1.73 0.39
CA SER A 142 -5.97 -0.61 -0.34
C SER A 142 -6.58 -0.52 -1.74
N LYS A 143 -6.91 0.70 -2.20
CA LYS A 143 -7.01 0.99 -3.63
C LYS A 143 -5.68 0.62 -4.29
N ARG A 144 -5.67 0.51 -5.62
CA ARG A 144 -4.42 0.43 -6.37
C ARG A 144 -3.98 1.84 -6.70
N TYR A 145 -2.81 2.23 -6.18
CA TYR A 145 -2.29 3.58 -6.36
C TYR A 145 -0.76 3.60 -6.39
N VAL A 146 -0.23 4.68 -6.90
CA VAL A 146 1.19 5.05 -6.75
C VAL A 146 1.27 6.46 -6.23
N ILE A 147 2.03 6.66 -5.17
CA ILE A 147 2.50 7.96 -4.70
C ILE A 147 3.99 8.06 -5.02
N VAL A 148 4.39 9.14 -5.69
CA VAL A 148 5.78 9.60 -5.72
C VAL A 148 5.88 10.74 -4.72
N ALA A 149 6.80 10.64 -3.77
CA ALA A 149 6.98 11.64 -2.73
C ALA A 149 8.43 12.11 -2.66
N GLN A 150 8.62 13.38 -2.34
CA GLN A 150 9.91 13.98 -2.02
C GLN A 150 9.90 14.44 -0.57
N ASP A 151 10.78 13.89 0.27
CA ASP A 151 10.88 14.21 1.70
C ASP A 151 9.53 14.13 2.44
N GLY A 152 8.75 13.11 2.10
CA GLY A 152 7.41 12.86 2.67
C GLY A 152 6.29 13.70 2.11
N LYS A 153 6.55 14.62 1.18
CA LYS A 153 5.53 15.42 0.48
C LYS A 153 5.18 14.77 -0.85
N VAL A 154 3.90 14.66 -1.15
CA VAL A 154 3.39 14.07 -2.40
C VAL A 154 3.71 14.99 -3.58
N ASP A 155 4.52 14.49 -4.52
CA ASP A 155 4.75 15.16 -5.81
C ASP A 155 3.76 14.70 -6.88
N PHE A 156 3.43 13.40 -6.87
CA PHE A 156 2.55 12.79 -7.86
C PHE A 156 1.72 11.68 -7.21
N LEU A 157 0.44 11.63 -7.58
CA LEU A 157 -0.49 10.56 -7.19
C LEU A 157 -1.20 10.03 -8.43
N ALA A 158 -1.18 8.72 -8.61
CA ALA A 158 -2.02 8.00 -9.56
C ALA A 158 -2.84 6.95 -8.84
N VAL A 159 -4.14 6.90 -9.09
CA VAL A 159 -5.07 5.92 -8.53
C VAL A 159 -5.81 5.25 -9.69
N GLU A 160 -5.83 3.92 -9.71
CA GLU A 160 -6.63 3.19 -10.69
C GLU A 160 -8.12 3.38 -10.42
N GLU A 161 -8.88 3.63 -11.48
CA GLU A 161 -10.34 3.75 -11.39
C GLU A 161 -10.99 2.45 -10.91
N GLN A 162 -10.45 1.32 -11.38
CA GLN A 162 -10.84 -0.02 -10.93
C GLN A 162 -9.63 -0.74 -10.33
N PRO A 163 -9.75 -1.29 -9.12
CA PRO A 163 -8.61 -1.93 -8.43
C PRO A 163 -8.01 -3.13 -9.18
N ALA A 164 -8.73 -3.72 -10.14
CA ALA A 164 -8.24 -4.81 -10.97
C ALA A 164 -7.34 -4.34 -12.13
N ASN A 165 -7.42 -3.06 -12.51
CA ASN A 165 -6.67 -2.52 -13.63
C ASN A 165 -5.22 -2.16 -13.22
N ILE A 166 -4.31 -2.19 -14.21
CA ILE A 166 -2.94 -1.72 -14.10
C ILE A 166 -2.71 -0.87 -15.35
N THR A 167 -3.09 0.40 -15.25
CA THR A 167 -2.98 1.39 -16.32
C THR A 167 -2.09 2.53 -15.87
N VAL A 168 -2.63 3.49 -15.11
CA VAL A 168 -1.89 4.67 -14.64
C VAL A 168 -0.82 4.34 -13.57
N THR A 169 -0.89 3.16 -12.95
CA THR A 169 0.06 2.70 -11.92
C THR A 169 1.10 1.71 -12.45
N ALA A 170 1.17 1.50 -13.77
CA ALA A 170 2.17 0.62 -14.38
C ALA A 170 3.60 1.18 -14.20
N ALA A 171 4.58 0.33 -13.94
CA ALA A 171 5.95 0.72 -13.61
C ALA A 171 6.59 1.64 -14.68
N ASN A 172 6.39 1.32 -15.97
CA ASN A 172 6.92 2.11 -17.07
C ASN A 172 6.31 3.53 -17.15
N LEU A 173 5.04 3.69 -16.79
CA LEU A 173 4.39 5.00 -16.77
C LEU A 173 4.86 5.82 -15.57
N VAL A 174 5.03 5.19 -14.41
CA VAL A 174 5.60 5.87 -13.23
C VAL A 174 7.05 6.31 -13.49
N LEU A 175 7.87 5.46 -14.13
CA LEU A 175 9.23 5.83 -14.55
C LEU A 175 9.26 7.05 -15.49
N ALA A 176 8.26 7.20 -16.33
CA ALA A 176 8.15 8.35 -17.25
C ALA A 176 7.77 9.66 -16.54
N GLN A 177 7.23 9.60 -15.32
CA GLN A 177 6.88 10.78 -14.50
C GLN A 177 8.06 11.28 -13.65
N LEU A 178 9.12 10.49 -13.51
CA LEU A 178 10.34 10.81 -12.76
C LEU A 178 11.38 11.51 -13.63
#